data_4eee57fb068abc94c373b9e8af812f76
#
_entry.id   4eee57fb068abc94c373b9e8af812f76
#
_cell.length_a   1.000
_cell.length_b   1.000
_cell.length_c   1.000
_cell.angle_alpha   90.00
_cell.angle_beta   90.00
_cell.angle_gamma   90.00
#
_symmetry.space_group_name_H-M   'P 1'
#
loop_
_entity.id
_entity.type
_entity.pdbx_description
1 polymer ?
#
loop_
_entity_poly.entity_id
_entity_poly.type
_entity_poly.pdbx_seq_one_letter_code
_entity_poly.pdbx_strand_id
1 'polypeptide(L)'
;MTARKPRLFYLDLIRTVALVSILIIHFNATVTGYFTLPSHLFGSTLPFGIYLGDFGSSLFFIVSGAALCYTSPEPFSVPAFYKKRARAVYPMFWLAWALCFTVRFTTVPGAFAGAKGATLVLTALGLDHFAVAAGWVHTDFACVGEWFLGSILFLYLVFPLLLWLCRRGRAARWGGFAAACVLGV
;
A
#
# COMPACT_ATOMS: atom_id res chain seq x y z
N MET A 1 -29.06 15.52 -1.28
CA MET A 1 -27.94 15.42 -0.33
C MET A 1 -27.89 13.97 0.15
N THR A 2 -26.91 13.19 -0.28
CA THR A 2 -26.74 11.81 0.22
C THR A 2 -26.18 11.89 1.64
N ALA A 3 -26.92 11.37 2.61
CA ALA A 3 -26.48 11.33 4.00
C ALA A 3 -25.12 10.63 4.10
N ARG A 4 -24.18 11.25 4.80
CA ARG A 4 -22.85 10.67 5.04
C ARG A 4 -23.02 9.40 5.86
N LYS A 5 -22.52 8.26 5.33
CA LYS A 5 -22.60 6.98 6.06
C LYS A 5 -21.91 7.09 7.41
N PRO A 6 -22.43 6.43 8.47
CA PRO A 6 -21.83 6.49 9.79
C PRO A 6 -20.39 5.94 9.79
N ARG A 7 -19.58 6.50 10.66
CA ARG A 7 -18.20 6.07 10.84
C ARG A 7 -18.19 4.72 11.60
N LEU A 8 -17.46 3.75 11.09
CA LEU A 8 -17.38 2.40 11.67
C LEU A 8 -16.12 2.33 12.55
N PHE A 9 -16.30 2.46 13.86
CA PHE A 9 -15.22 2.51 14.84
C PHE A 9 -14.26 1.31 14.75
N TYR A 10 -14.79 0.12 14.51
CA TYR A 10 -13.95 -1.09 14.41
C TYR A 10 -12.97 -1.05 13.23
N LEU A 11 -13.31 -0.39 12.11
CA LEU A 11 -12.37 -0.22 11.00
C LEU A 11 -11.22 0.73 11.37
N ASP A 12 -11.49 1.74 12.16
CA ASP A 12 -10.45 2.65 12.64
C ASP A 12 -9.55 1.95 13.68
N LEU A 13 -10.12 1.11 14.53
CA LEU A 13 -9.35 0.31 15.48
C LEU A 13 -8.40 -0.65 14.76
N ILE A 14 -8.87 -1.38 13.75
CA ILE A 14 -8.03 -2.30 12.99
C ILE A 14 -6.91 -1.53 12.25
N ARG A 15 -7.19 -0.35 11.69
CA ARG A 15 -6.16 0.51 11.09
C ARG A 15 -5.09 0.93 12.10
N THR A 16 -5.50 1.24 13.33
CA THR A 16 -4.57 1.61 14.40
C THR A 16 -3.65 0.43 14.74
N VAL A 17 -4.20 -0.78 14.86
CA VAL A 17 -3.40 -2.00 15.09
C VAL A 17 -2.43 -2.23 13.94
N ALA A 18 -2.89 -2.13 12.69
CA ALA A 18 -2.05 -2.26 11.51
C ALA A 18 -0.93 -1.21 11.48
N LEU A 19 -1.23 0.05 11.79
CA LEU A 19 -0.25 1.13 11.86
C LEU A 19 0.81 0.86 12.93
N VAL A 20 0.39 0.48 14.13
CA VAL A 20 1.32 0.17 15.24
C VAL A 20 2.24 -0.99 14.86
N SER A 21 1.71 -2.05 14.24
CA SER A 21 2.50 -3.18 13.77
C SER A 21 3.59 -2.75 12.78
N ILE A 22 3.24 -1.90 11.81
CA ILE A 22 4.19 -1.36 10.82
C ILE A 22 5.22 -0.44 11.48
N LEU A 23 4.79 0.42 12.42
CA LEU A 23 5.72 1.31 13.13
C LEU A 23 6.75 0.54 13.95
N ILE A 24 6.35 -0.55 14.62
CA ILE A 24 7.28 -1.41 15.36
C ILE A 24 8.36 -1.97 14.42
N ILE A 25 7.96 -2.47 13.24
CA ILE A 25 8.90 -3.01 12.26
C ILE A 25 9.87 -1.93 11.78
N HIS A 26 9.37 -0.77 11.35
CA HIS A 26 10.21 0.30 10.85
C HIS A 26 11.14 0.87 11.92
N PHE A 27 10.66 1.02 13.15
CA PHE A 27 11.49 1.47 14.26
C PHE A 27 12.64 0.49 14.52
N ASN A 28 12.34 -0.80 14.65
CA ASN A 28 13.38 -1.81 14.87
C ASN A 28 14.37 -1.87 13.70
N ALA A 29 13.88 -1.81 12.45
CA ALA A 29 14.75 -1.82 11.28
C ALA A 29 15.67 -0.60 11.20
N THR A 30 15.20 0.58 11.58
CA THR A 30 16.02 1.81 11.60
C THR A 30 17.16 1.70 12.61
N VAL A 31 16.93 1.06 13.75
CA VAL A 31 17.94 0.94 14.82
C VAL A 31 18.87 -0.26 14.60
N THR A 32 18.33 -1.39 14.15
CA THR A 32 19.11 -2.64 14.03
C THR A 32 19.66 -2.87 12.62
N GLY A 33 19.19 -2.10 11.63
CA GLY A 33 19.52 -2.29 10.22
C GLY A 33 18.85 -3.49 9.56
N TYR A 34 17.97 -4.22 10.27
CA TYR A 34 17.31 -5.44 9.75
C TYR A 34 15.82 -5.46 10.03
N PHE A 35 15.03 -5.80 9.00
CA PHE A 35 13.57 -5.96 9.12
C PHE A 35 13.16 -7.33 9.68
N THR A 36 13.95 -8.36 9.44
CA THR A 36 13.55 -9.76 9.67
C THR A 36 14.17 -10.42 10.90
N LEU A 37 15.17 -9.79 11.52
CA LEU A 37 15.73 -10.34 12.74
C LEU A 37 14.77 -10.14 13.92
N PRO A 38 14.71 -11.09 14.86
CA PRO A 38 14.01 -10.92 16.13
C PRO A 38 14.76 -9.91 16.99
N SER A 39 14.82 -8.67 16.54
CA SER A 39 15.42 -7.60 17.31
C SER A 39 14.41 -7.12 18.35
N HIS A 40 14.85 -7.09 19.59
CA HIS A 40 13.99 -6.85 20.75
C HIS A 40 14.13 -5.42 21.31
N LEU A 41 14.44 -4.44 20.47
CA LEU A 41 14.60 -3.10 20.98
C LEU A 41 13.26 -2.52 21.45
N PHE A 42 12.20 -2.76 20.68
CA PHE A 42 10.83 -2.37 21.03
C PHE A 42 9.84 -3.39 20.50
N GLY A 43 9.35 -4.24 21.36
CA GLY A 43 8.45 -5.33 21.00
C GLY A 43 9.09 -6.40 20.12
N SER A 44 8.44 -7.52 19.95
CA SER A 44 8.87 -8.56 19.02
C SER A 44 8.43 -8.23 17.59
N THR A 45 9.31 -8.43 16.61
CA THR A 45 8.95 -8.36 15.19
C THR A 45 8.26 -9.62 14.68
N LEU A 46 8.35 -10.71 15.45
CA LEU A 46 7.82 -12.04 15.16
C LEU A 46 6.97 -12.59 16.34
N PRO A 47 5.94 -11.87 16.81
CA PRO A 47 5.09 -12.39 17.86
C PRO A 47 4.38 -13.66 17.36
N PHE A 48 4.46 -14.74 18.13
CA PHE A 48 3.88 -16.05 17.76
C PHE A 48 4.35 -16.59 16.40
N GLY A 49 5.54 -16.19 15.93
CA GLY A 49 6.08 -16.60 14.63
C GLY A 49 5.47 -15.85 13.43
N ILE A 50 4.62 -14.85 13.65
CA ILE A 50 4.01 -14.05 12.59
C ILE A 50 4.82 -12.77 12.40
N TYR A 51 5.28 -12.51 11.16
CA TYR A 51 5.97 -11.26 10.85
C TYR A 51 5.01 -10.06 10.90
N LEU A 52 5.26 -9.14 11.81
CA LEU A 52 4.37 -7.98 12.03
C LEU A 52 4.23 -7.07 10.80
N GLY A 53 5.24 -7.02 9.93
CA GLY A 53 5.18 -6.24 8.68
C GLY A 53 4.10 -6.76 7.74
N ASP A 54 4.08 -8.09 7.50
CA ASP A 54 3.07 -8.73 6.65
C ASP A 54 1.67 -8.68 7.29
N PHE A 55 1.60 -8.89 8.59
CA PHE A 55 0.36 -8.76 9.33
C PHE A 55 -0.23 -7.36 9.22
N GLY A 56 0.58 -6.32 9.50
CA GLY A 56 0.13 -4.93 9.43
C GLY A 56 -0.29 -4.50 8.03
N SER A 57 0.50 -4.82 6.99
CA SER A 57 0.17 -4.47 5.61
C SER A 57 -1.07 -5.21 5.10
N SER A 58 -1.23 -6.49 5.43
CA SER A 58 -2.42 -7.28 5.08
C SER A 58 -3.68 -6.70 5.72
N LEU A 59 -3.64 -6.35 7.00
CA LEU A 59 -4.76 -5.67 7.68
C LEU A 59 -5.09 -4.33 7.00
N PHE A 60 -4.09 -3.54 6.61
CA PHE A 60 -4.32 -2.28 5.89
C PHE A 60 -5.04 -2.49 4.57
N PHE A 61 -4.65 -3.50 3.79
CA PHE A 61 -5.31 -3.81 2.52
C PHE A 61 -6.75 -4.27 2.73
N ILE A 62 -6.99 -5.19 3.67
CA ILE A 62 -8.33 -5.70 3.98
C ILE A 62 -9.26 -4.56 4.41
N VAL A 63 -8.83 -3.74 5.38
CA VAL A 63 -9.65 -2.65 5.92
C VAL A 63 -9.86 -1.55 4.87
N SER A 64 -8.85 -1.26 4.04
CA SER A 64 -8.99 -0.30 2.95
C SER A 64 -10.01 -0.77 1.91
N GLY A 65 -9.97 -2.04 1.51
CA GLY A 65 -10.95 -2.63 0.62
C GLY A 65 -12.37 -2.60 1.20
N ALA A 66 -12.53 -3.02 2.47
CA ALA A 66 -13.82 -3.00 3.16
C ALA A 66 -14.41 -1.58 3.26
N ALA A 67 -13.58 -0.60 3.66
CA ALA A 67 -14.00 0.80 3.74
C ALA A 67 -14.38 1.39 2.38
N LEU A 68 -13.66 1.03 1.32
CA LEU A 68 -14.00 1.44 -0.04
C LEU A 68 -15.32 0.83 -0.51
N CYS A 69 -15.55 -0.46 -0.28
CA CYS A 69 -16.84 -1.10 -0.57
C CYS A 69 -17.98 -0.43 0.19
N TYR A 70 -17.78 -0.18 1.49
CA TYR A 70 -18.80 0.45 2.32
C TYR A 70 -19.13 1.88 1.88
N THR A 71 -18.12 2.67 1.50
CA THR A 71 -18.30 4.09 1.15
C THR A 71 -18.59 4.35 -0.32
N SER A 72 -18.52 3.34 -1.18
CA SER A 72 -18.77 3.50 -2.62
C SER A 72 -20.22 3.88 -2.89
N PRO A 73 -20.48 4.94 -3.67
CA PRO A 73 -21.82 5.41 -3.98
C PRO A 73 -22.53 4.48 -4.98
N GLU A 74 -23.84 4.64 -5.07
CA GLU A 74 -24.66 4.11 -6.16
C GLU A 74 -25.39 5.26 -6.84
N PRO A 75 -25.26 5.41 -8.15
CA PRO A 75 -24.44 4.62 -9.09
C PRO A 75 -22.94 4.85 -8.89
N PHE A 76 -22.12 3.82 -9.21
CA PHE A 76 -20.67 3.89 -9.10
C PHE A 76 -20.05 4.42 -10.41
N SER A 77 -19.25 5.47 -10.29
CA SER A 77 -18.53 6.06 -11.42
C SER A 77 -17.03 5.74 -11.32
N VAL A 78 -16.53 4.93 -12.24
CA VAL A 78 -15.12 4.54 -12.31
C VAL A 78 -14.18 5.74 -12.45
N PRO A 79 -14.42 6.71 -13.38
CA PRO A 79 -13.55 7.88 -13.50
C PRO A 79 -13.53 8.76 -12.25
N ALA A 80 -14.69 8.97 -11.62
CA ALA A 80 -14.78 9.73 -10.37
C ALA A 80 -14.04 9.04 -9.23
N PHE A 81 -14.09 7.71 -9.17
CA PHE A 81 -13.34 6.92 -8.21
C PHE A 81 -11.84 7.12 -8.37
N TYR A 82 -11.28 6.91 -9.58
CA TYR A 82 -9.84 7.06 -9.79
C TYR A 82 -9.37 8.51 -9.55
N LYS A 83 -10.11 9.51 -10.01
CA LYS A 83 -9.80 10.92 -9.74
C LYS A 83 -9.73 11.21 -8.25
N LYS A 84 -10.67 10.65 -7.47
CA LYS A 84 -10.70 10.81 -6.01
C LYS A 84 -9.51 10.11 -5.34
N ARG A 85 -9.13 8.91 -5.79
CA ARG A 85 -7.98 8.17 -5.24
C ARG A 85 -6.67 8.85 -5.56
N ALA A 86 -6.47 9.26 -6.81
CA ALA A 86 -5.27 9.98 -7.21
C ALA A 86 -5.07 11.27 -6.38
N ARG A 87 -6.11 12.06 -6.22
CA ARG A 87 -6.06 13.29 -5.39
C ARG A 87 -5.81 13.03 -3.90
N ALA A 88 -6.19 11.87 -3.39
CA ALA A 88 -5.99 11.52 -1.99
C ALA A 88 -4.58 10.98 -1.71
N VAL A 89 -3.94 10.35 -2.69
CA VAL A 89 -2.68 9.64 -2.51
C VAL A 89 -1.48 10.45 -3.00
N TYR A 90 -1.51 10.90 -4.26
CA TYR A 90 -0.33 11.48 -4.90
C TYR A 90 0.21 12.76 -4.26
N PRO A 91 -0.59 13.73 -3.81
CA PRO A 91 -0.01 14.96 -3.25
C PRO A 91 0.87 14.71 -2.03
N MET A 92 0.42 13.84 -1.11
CA MET A 92 1.20 13.50 0.08
C MET A 92 2.39 12.61 -0.26
N PHE A 93 2.23 11.69 -1.21
CA PHE A 93 3.32 10.87 -1.70
C PHE A 93 4.43 11.73 -2.31
N TRP A 94 4.12 12.62 -3.23
CA TRP A 94 5.11 13.48 -3.89
C TRP A 94 5.81 14.42 -2.91
N LEU A 95 5.08 14.94 -1.92
CA LEU A 95 5.68 15.77 -0.87
C LEU A 95 6.68 14.96 -0.04
N ALA A 96 6.28 13.79 0.45
CA ALA A 96 7.14 12.90 1.22
C ALA A 96 8.35 12.45 0.40
N TRP A 97 8.12 12.05 -0.86
CA TRP A 97 9.18 11.63 -1.77
C TRP A 97 10.17 12.76 -2.04
N ALA A 98 9.72 13.97 -2.36
CA ALA A 98 10.60 15.11 -2.63
C ALA A 98 11.46 15.45 -1.40
N LEU A 99 10.89 15.39 -0.20
CA LEU A 99 11.63 15.60 1.04
C LEU A 99 12.70 14.51 1.25
N CYS A 100 12.32 13.25 1.17
CA CYS A 100 13.24 12.12 1.32
C CYS A 100 14.33 12.10 0.23
N PHE A 101 13.93 12.38 -1.02
CA PHE A 101 14.87 12.50 -2.14
C PHE A 101 15.91 13.58 -1.87
N THR A 102 15.49 14.77 -1.46
CA THR A 102 16.40 15.89 -1.17
C THR A 102 17.37 15.53 -0.05
N VAL A 103 16.86 14.97 1.07
CA VAL A 103 17.71 14.56 2.18
C VAL A 103 18.71 13.50 1.71
N ARG A 104 18.26 12.46 1.03
CA ARG A 104 19.10 11.36 0.60
C ARG A 104 20.14 11.80 -0.45
N PHE A 105 19.73 12.66 -1.38
CA PHE A 105 20.63 13.22 -2.38
C PHE A 105 21.75 14.06 -1.78
N THR A 106 21.45 14.81 -0.69
CA THR A 106 22.44 15.70 -0.04
C THR A 106 23.29 14.99 1.00
N THR A 107 22.79 13.92 1.63
CA THR A 107 23.49 13.28 2.76
C THR A 107 24.19 11.97 2.40
N VAL A 108 23.78 11.30 1.31
CA VAL A 108 24.34 10.00 0.91
C VAL A 108 25.03 10.13 -0.46
N PRO A 109 26.36 10.17 -0.50
CA PRO A 109 27.09 10.22 -1.77
C PRO A 109 26.73 9.04 -2.68
N GLY A 110 26.35 9.33 -3.92
CA GLY A 110 25.99 8.29 -4.88
C GLY A 110 24.65 7.57 -4.62
N ALA A 111 23.76 8.13 -3.79
CA ALA A 111 22.47 7.52 -3.42
C ALA A 111 21.64 6.98 -4.60
N PHE A 112 21.74 7.63 -5.75
CA PHE A 112 21.00 7.26 -6.97
C PHE A 112 21.95 6.96 -8.13
N ALA A 113 23.17 6.51 -7.84
CA ALA A 113 24.16 6.16 -8.86
C ALA A 113 23.63 5.00 -9.72
N GLY A 114 23.63 5.19 -11.04
CA GLY A 114 23.11 4.21 -12.00
C GLY A 114 21.61 4.32 -12.29
N ALA A 115 20.86 5.14 -11.56
CA ALA A 115 19.46 5.37 -11.86
C ALA A 115 19.32 6.22 -13.15
N LYS A 116 18.49 5.74 -14.07
CA LYS A 116 18.24 6.46 -15.34
C LYS A 116 17.13 7.49 -15.13
N GLY A 117 17.27 8.69 -15.70
CA GLY A 117 16.25 9.74 -15.57
C GLY A 117 14.83 9.28 -16.01
N ALA A 118 14.73 8.35 -16.96
CA ALA A 118 13.44 7.77 -17.36
C ALA A 118 12.75 7.00 -16.22
N THR A 119 13.50 6.42 -15.26
CA THR A 119 12.89 5.70 -14.12
C THR A 119 12.22 6.64 -13.14
N LEU A 120 12.53 7.94 -13.16
CA LEU A 120 11.85 8.94 -12.35
C LEU A 120 10.33 8.98 -12.62
N VAL A 121 9.90 8.71 -13.84
CA VAL A 121 8.48 8.63 -14.18
C VAL A 121 7.81 7.46 -13.47
N LEU A 122 8.49 6.32 -13.39
CA LEU A 122 7.98 5.14 -12.66
C LEU A 122 7.86 5.43 -11.16
N THR A 123 8.89 6.05 -10.57
CA THR A 123 8.86 6.46 -9.16
C THR A 123 7.75 7.49 -8.91
N ALA A 124 7.60 8.51 -9.77
CA ALA A 124 6.54 9.51 -9.64
C ALA A 124 5.13 8.90 -9.73
N LEU A 125 4.97 7.79 -10.45
CA LEU A 125 3.73 7.05 -10.54
C LEU A 125 3.58 5.99 -9.43
N GLY A 126 4.63 5.68 -8.64
CA GLY A 126 4.65 4.63 -7.64
C GLY A 126 4.66 3.22 -8.23
N LEU A 127 5.23 3.05 -9.43
CA LEU A 127 5.27 1.79 -10.19
C LEU A 127 6.68 1.19 -10.29
N ASP A 128 7.68 1.85 -9.75
CA ASP A 128 9.08 1.45 -9.79
C ASP A 128 9.32 0.09 -9.14
N HIS A 129 8.66 -0.21 -8.01
CA HIS A 129 8.78 -1.51 -7.36
C HIS A 129 8.41 -2.66 -8.30
N PHE A 130 7.35 -2.53 -9.11
CA PHE A 130 6.99 -3.55 -10.08
C PHE A 130 8.02 -3.68 -11.20
N ALA A 131 8.59 -2.57 -11.66
CA ALA A 131 9.61 -2.58 -12.69
C ALA A 131 10.92 -3.22 -12.20
N VAL A 132 11.29 -2.99 -10.95
CA VAL A 132 12.44 -3.62 -10.28
C VAL A 132 12.17 -5.11 -10.07
N ALA A 133 11.01 -5.48 -9.56
CA ALA A 133 10.63 -6.88 -9.34
C ALA A 133 10.56 -7.69 -10.66
N ALA A 134 10.15 -7.04 -11.76
CA ALA A 134 10.16 -7.64 -13.09
C ALA A 134 11.55 -7.70 -13.76
N GLY A 135 12.59 -7.15 -13.12
CA GLY A 135 13.94 -7.10 -13.66
C GLY A 135 14.14 -6.08 -14.80
N TRP A 136 13.17 -5.19 -15.03
CA TRP A 136 13.27 -4.17 -16.10
C TRP A 136 14.16 -2.98 -15.69
N VAL A 137 14.28 -2.75 -14.39
CA VAL A 137 15.06 -1.65 -13.80
C VAL A 137 15.87 -2.22 -12.65
N HIS A 138 17.16 -1.85 -12.56
CA HIS A 138 18.01 -2.29 -11.46
C HIS A 138 18.19 -1.23 -10.38
N THR A 139 18.10 0.05 -10.75
CA THR A 139 18.22 1.20 -9.86
C THR A 139 17.19 2.25 -10.25
N ASP A 140 16.54 2.82 -9.25
CA ASP A 140 15.48 3.81 -9.37
C ASP A 140 15.67 4.96 -8.39
N PHE A 141 14.67 5.80 -8.23
CA PHE A 141 14.66 6.94 -7.32
C PHE A 141 13.76 6.69 -6.08
N ALA A 142 13.49 5.42 -5.76
CA ALA A 142 12.67 5.05 -4.62
C ALA A 142 13.28 5.50 -3.28
N CYS A 143 12.45 6.12 -2.43
CA CYS A 143 12.87 6.71 -1.16
C CYS A 143 11.93 6.47 0.02
N VAL A 144 10.63 6.18 -0.22
CA VAL A 144 9.58 6.25 0.82
C VAL A 144 8.72 4.98 0.92
N GLY A 145 9.19 3.85 0.43
CA GLY A 145 8.44 2.59 0.48
C GLY A 145 7.39 2.48 -0.62
N GLU A 146 7.77 2.79 -1.82
CA GLU A 146 6.96 2.79 -3.05
C GLU A 146 6.30 1.45 -3.33
N TRP A 147 6.86 0.34 -2.82
CA TRP A 147 6.26 -0.99 -2.93
C TRP A 147 4.83 -1.04 -2.34
N PHE A 148 4.61 -0.37 -1.22
CA PHE A 148 3.29 -0.30 -0.58
C PHE A 148 2.32 0.56 -1.38
N LEU A 149 2.81 1.68 -1.91
CA LEU A 149 2.04 2.53 -2.81
C LEU A 149 1.64 1.78 -4.08
N GLY A 150 2.59 1.10 -4.71
CA GLY A 150 2.33 0.28 -5.89
C GLY A 150 1.26 -0.77 -5.64
N SER A 151 1.34 -1.49 -4.52
CA SER A 151 0.34 -2.48 -4.12
C SER A 151 -1.06 -1.87 -3.93
N ILE A 152 -1.16 -0.68 -3.30
CA ILE A 152 -2.44 0.03 -3.16
C ILE A 152 -2.98 0.48 -4.52
N LEU A 153 -2.14 0.98 -5.41
CA LEU A 153 -2.55 1.38 -6.75
C LEU A 153 -3.07 0.21 -7.57
N PHE A 154 -2.41 -0.95 -7.47
CA PHE A 154 -2.88 -2.19 -8.09
C PHE A 154 -4.26 -2.60 -7.54
N LEU A 155 -4.44 -2.56 -6.21
CA LEU A 155 -5.73 -2.85 -5.60
C LEU A 155 -6.82 -1.85 -6.05
N TYR A 156 -6.48 -0.57 -6.22
CA TYR A 156 -7.42 0.40 -6.77
C TYR A 156 -7.77 0.09 -8.23
N LEU A 157 -6.81 -0.39 -9.02
CA LEU A 157 -7.06 -0.77 -10.41
C LEU A 157 -8.10 -1.89 -10.51
N VAL A 158 -7.99 -2.93 -9.68
CA VAL A 158 -8.94 -4.05 -9.66
C VAL A 158 -10.22 -3.77 -8.88
N PHE A 159 -10.27 -2.72 -8.05
CA PHE A 159 -11.39 -2.43 -7.16
C PHE A 159 -12.76 -2.32 -7.86
N PRO A 160 -12.92 -1.65 -9.02
CA PRO A 160 -14.21 -1.60 -9.72
C PRO A 160 -14.77 -2.98 -10.07
N LEU A 161 -13.88 -3.90 -10.47
CA LEU A 161 -14.25 -5.30 -10.75
C LEU A 161 -14.67 -6.03 -9.47
N LEU A 162 -13.90 -5.87 -8.39
CA LEU A 162 -14.24 -6.47 -7.09
C LEU A 162 -15.57 -5.94 -6.56
N LEU A 163 -15.82 -4.63 -6.68
CA LEU A 163 -17.08 -4.02 -6.26
C LEU A 163 -18.26 -4.57 -7.07
N TRP A 164 -18.09 -4.70 -8.38
CA TRP A 164 -19.11 -5.29 -9.26
C TRP A 164 -19.41 -6.75 -8.89
N LEU A 165 -18.38 -7.57 -8.62
CA LEU A 165 -18.55 -8.95 -8.13
C LEU A 165 -19.28 -8.98 -6.77
N CYS A 166 -18.91 -8.11 -5.84
CA CYS A 166 -19.55 -8.01 -4.53
C CYS A 166 -21.05 -7.65 -4.63
N ARG A 167 -21.43 -6.87 -5.64
CA ARG A 167 -22.84 -6.44 -5.85
C ARG A 167 -23.70 -7.47 -6.61
N ARG A 168 -23.10 -8.43 -7.31
CA ARG A 168 -23.81 -9.46 -8.09
C ARG A 168 -24.43 -10.61 -7.27
N GLY A 169 -24.27 -10.61 -5.96
CA GLY A 169 -24.87 -11.63 -5.10
C GLY A 169 -23.87 -12.65 -4.53
N ARG A 170 -24.40 -13.61 -3.74
CA ARG A 170 -23.57 -14.52 -2.95
C ARG A 170 -22.69 -15.44 -3.82
N ALA A 171 -23.28 -16.02 -4.89
CA ALA A 171 -22.55 -16.93 -5.77
C ALA A 171 -21.37 -16.25 -6.49
N ALA A 172 -21.55 -15.02 -6.99
CA ALA A 172 -20.50 -14.27 -7.65
C ALA A 172 -19.36 -13.88 -6.68
N ARG A 173 -19.70 -13.57 -5.42
CA ARG A 173 -18.70 -13.29 -4.37
C ARG A 173 -17.82 -14.51 -4.07
N TRP A 174 -18.44 -15.67 -3.88
CA TRP A 174 -17.71 -16.91 -3.62
C TRP A 174 -16.90 -17.37 -4.83
N GLY A 175 -17.44 -17.24 -6.04
CA GLY A 175 -16.71 -17.52 -7.27
C GLY A 175 -15.49 -16.60 -7.47
N GLY A 176 -15.64 -15.30 -7.21
CA GLY A 176 -14.54 -14.33 -7.25
C GLY A 176 -13.47 -14.60 -6.19
N PHE A 177 -13.89 -14.98 -4.97
CA PHE A 177 -12.96 -15.37 -3.92
C PHE A 177 -12.18 -16.64 -4.27
N ALA A 178 -12.85 -17.67 -4.76
CA ALA A 178 -12.22 -18.91 -5.21
C ALA A 178 -11.23 -18.66 -6.35
N ALA A 179 -11.60 -17.84 -7.34
CA ALA A 179 -10.70 -17.46 -8.42
C ALA A 179 -9.47 -16.69 -7.90
N ALA A 180 -9.64 -15.77 -6.96
CA ALA A 180 -8.52 -15.06 -6.34
C ALA A 180 -7.58 -16.01 -5.58
N CYS A 181 -8.11 -16.99 -4.87
CA CYS A 181 -7.30 -18.01 -4.19
C CYS A 181 -6.51 -18.88 -5.18
N VAL A 182 -7.10 -19.21 -6.33
CA VAL A 182 -6.42 -20.02 -7.36
C VAL A 182 -5.35 -19.22 -8.10
N LEU A 183 -5.56 -17.92 -8.32
CA LEU A 183 -4.61 -17.06 -9.03
C LEU A 183 -3.53 -16.47 -8.12
N GLY A 184 -3.74 -16.46 -6.82
CA GLY A 184 -2.82 -15.90 -5.83
C GLY A 184 -1.86 -16.93 -5.22
N VAL A 185 -1.85 -18.16 -5.73
CA VAL A 185 -0.95 -19.25 -5.30
C VAL A 185 0.30 -19.28 -6.15
#